data_6f2d5070b23d2563acbccc65f012bcf0
#
_entry.id   6f2d5070b23d2563acbccc65f012bcf0
#
_cell.length_a   1.000
_cell.length_b   1.000
_cell.length_c   1.000
_cell.angle_alpha   90.00
_cell.angle_beta   90.00
_cell.angle_gamma   90.00
#
_symmetry.space_group_name_H-M   'P 1'
#
loop_
_entity.id
_entity.type
_entity.pdbx_description
1 polymer ?
#
loop_
_entity_poly.entity_id
_entity_poly.type
_entity_poly.pdbx_seq_one_letter_code
_entity_poly.pdbx_strand_id
1 'polypeptide(L)'
;MTQSSSQSGTRRAQPVRPDAPAGVSLWGGRFTGGPADALAALSASTHFDWRLARYDIAGSRAHARALAAAGLLDDAQLAGMLDALNRLEDDVVSGAFAPAPADEDVHTALERGLLERAGADLGGRLRAGRSRNDQIATLIRMYLRDRARHTAGLVLDVVDALTGQAARAGGAIMPGRTHMQHAQPVLVAHHLLAHAWPLMRDVERLEDWDARAAVSPYGSGALAGNTLGMDPDAVAADLGFDSAAENSIDATSARDVVAEFSFVLAMTAVDVSRLSEEIIIWNTQEFGFVTLDDSFSTGSSIMPQKKNPDVAELARGKAGRLIGDLTGLLSVLKGLPLAYDRDLQEDKEPVFDAVDTLAVLLPAVAGMIGTMTLHLERMAELAPRGFSLATDVAEWLVKRGVPFRSAHEISGACVRRCEERGVELWDLTDDDFAAIDPRLTPGVREVLSAQGSVSARRGHGGTAPVRVAEQLARAIERTAGLRVFSREGSVLERPAAPVGPSCSRPSGNGASGSSARA
;
A
#
# COMPACT_ATOMS: atom_id res chain seq x y z
N MET A 1 42.93 -21.86 67.15
CA MET A 1 44.10 -21.03 66.84
C MET A 1 44.22 -20.98 65.34
N THR A 2 43.88 -19.81 64.76
CA THR A 2 44.71 -19.11 63.82
C THR A 2 43.88 -18.01 63.10
N GLN A 3 44.39 -16.92 63.17
CA GLN A 3 44.06 -15.55 62.89
C GLN A 3 43.41 -15.26 61.52
N SER A 4 42.37 -14.40 61.58
CA SER A 4 41.81 -13.64 60.45
C SER A 4 42.70 -12.45 60.15
N SER A 5 43.13 -12.28 58.93
CA SER A 5 43.77 -11.04 58.45
C SER A 5 42.79 -10.32 57.49
N SER A 6 42.24 -9.21 57.97
CA SER A 6 41.50 -8.24 57.18
C SER A 6 42.45 -7.43 56.29
N GLN A 7 42.26 -7.54 54.96
CA GLN A 7 42.87 -6.55 54.03
C GLN A 7 41.81 -5.54 53.58
N SER A 8 41.98 -4.31 54.09
CA SER A 8 41.30 -3.11 53.60
C SER A 8 41.92 -2.68 52.26
N GLY A 9 41.26 -3.00 51.17
CA GLY A 9 41.61 -2.49 49.84
C GLY A 9 41.07 -1.08 49.63
N THR A 10 41.94 -0.10 49.64
CA THR A 10 41.67 1.27 49.20
C THR A 10 41.32 1.27 47.70
N ARG A 11 40.07 1.60 47.36
CA ARG A 11 39.66 1.91 45.99
C ARG A 11 40.39 3.17 45.52
N ARG A 12 41.31 3.03 44.57
CA ARG A 12 41.89 4.14 43.82
C ARG A 12 40.76 4.81 43.01
N ALA A 13 40.54 6.09 43.23
CA ALA A 13 39.71 6.93 42.38
C ALA A 13 40.30 6.96 40.97
N GLN A 14 39.47 6.59 39.97
CA GLN A 14 39.83 6.76 38.56
C GLN A 14 39.83 8.24 38.21
N PRO A 15 40.72 8.72 37.33
CA PRO A 15 40.78 10.11 36.93
C PRO A 15 39.52 10.51 36.16
N VAL A 16 38.92 11.63 36.56
CA VAL A 16 37.85 12.31 35.85
C VAL A 16 38.38 12.67 34.45
N ARG A 17 37.75 12.16 33.40
CA ARG A 17 38.01 12.60 32.03
C ARG A 17 37.46 14.00 31.85
N PRO A 18 38.22 14.93 31.20
CA PRO A 18 37.72 16.27 30.93
C PRO A 18 36.56 16.22 29.92
N ASP A 19 35.58 17.05 30.15
CA ASP A 19 34.38 17.41 29.44
C ASP A 19 34.30 16.99 27.99
N ALA A 20 33.44 15.98 27.73
CA ALA A 20 32.83 15.79 26.41
C ALA A 20 31.77 16.90 26.23
N PRO A 21 31.62 17.48 25.03
CA PRO A 21 30.60 18.48 24.79
C PRO A 21 29.24 17.90 25.17
N ALA A 22 28.44 18.66 25.90
CA ALA A 22 27.12 18.27 26.39
C ALA A 22 26.17 18.04 25.20
N GLY A 23 26.15 16.85 24.68
CA GLY A 23 25.01 16.30 23.95
C GLY A 23 23.88 16.18 24.97
N VAL A 24 22.68 16.63 24.61
CA VAL A 24 21.49 16.54 25.47
C VAL A 24 21.16 15.07 25.70
N SER A 25 21.76 14.48 26.76
CA SER A 25 21.43 13.12 27.18
C SER A 25 20.04 13.16 27.82
N LEU A 26 19.08 12.46 27.19
CA LEU A 26 17.69 12.39 27.64
C LEU A 26 17.47 11.72 28.98
N TRP A 27 18.48 10.99 29.50
CA TRP A 27 18.44 10.22 30.76
C TRP A 27 19.55 10.59 31.74
N GLY A 28 19.70 11.91 31.99
CA GLY A 28 20.84 12.43 32.71
C GLY A 28 20.88 12.18 34.22
N GLY A 29 19.78 11.93 34.91
CA GLY A 29 19.74 11.94 36.37
C GLY A 29 20.24 10.66 37.08
N ARG A 30 20.11 9.49 36.46
CA ARG A 30 20.46 8.20 37.03
C ARG A 30 21.78 7.62 36.51
N PHE A 31 22.14 7.97 35.30
CA PHE A 31 23.34 7.45 34.64
C PHE A 31 24.53 8.38 34.77
N THR A 32 25.68 7.82 35.08
CA THR A 32 26.93 8.60 35.30
C THR A 32 27.78 8.75 34.03
N GLY A 33 27.31 8.25 32.87
CA GLY A 33 28.00 8.35 31.57
C GLY A 33 27.04 8.19 30.41
N GLY A 34 27.47 8.57 29.19
CA GLY A 34 26.73 8.36 27.96
C GLY A 34 26.70 6.87 27.53
N PRO A 35 25.89 6.51 26.52
CA PRO A 35 25.89 5.16 25.95
C PRO A 35 27.25 4.81 25.36
N ALA A 36 27.57 3.51 25.32
CA ALA A 36 28.74 3.02 24.59
C ALA A 36 28.56 3.29 23.09
N ASP A 37 29.65 3.52 22.37
CA ASP A 37 29.61 3.80 20.92
C ASP A 37 28.85 2.73 20.12
N ALA A 38 28.99 1.44 20.50
CA ALA A 38 28.28 0.34 19.88
C ALA A 38 26.75 0.42 20.10
N LEU A 39 26.31 0.85 21.28
CA LEU A 39 24.88 1.05 21.56
C LEU A 39 24.34 2.29 20.82
N ALA A 40 25.11 3.36 20.76
CA ALA A 40 24.75 4.56 20.01
C ALA A 40 24.59 4.24 18.51
N ALA A 41 25.53 3.48 17.91
CA ALA A 41 25.46 3.05 16.53
C ALA A 41 24.23 2.14 16.25
N LEU A 42 23.92 1.20 17.17
CA LEU A 42 22.76 0.32 17.06
C LEU A 42 21.44 1.06 17.19
N SER A 43 21.42 2.19 17.91
CA SER A 43 20.23 2.97 18.23
C SER A 43 19.92 4.07 17.22
N ALA A 44 20.91 4.49 16.42
CA ALA A 44 20.77 5.62 15.51
C ALA A 44 19.77 5.30 14.37
N SER A 45 18.74 6.14 14.21
CA SER A 45 17.65 5.96 13.24
C SER A 45 17.40 7.16 12.31
N THR A 46 18.14 8.26 12.49
CA THR A 46 17.95 9.50 11.71
C THR A 46 18.05 9.27 10.19
N HIS A 47 18.79 8.26 9.72
CA HIS A 47 18.99 7.94 8.32
C HIS A 47 17.71 7.41 7.63
N PHE A 48 16.75 6.86 8.36
CA PHE A 48 15.46 6.45 7.81
C PHE A 48 14.28 7.22 8.38
N ASP A 49 14.32 7.67 9.66
CA ASP A 49 13.16 8.27 10.31
C ASP A 49 13.04 9.80 10.11
N TRP A 50 14.06 10.46 9.53
CA TRP A 50 14.01 11.89 9.25
C TRP A 50 12.83 12.32 8.38
N ARG A 51 12.29 11.43 7.58
CA ARG A 51 11.05 11.64 6.79
C ARG A 51 9.83 11.96 7.66
N LEU A 52 9.89 11.67 8.97
CA LEU A 52 8.83 11.96 9.92
C LEU A 52 8.94 13.37 10.53
N ALA A 53 9.96 14.16 10.22
CA ALA A 53 10.23 15.44 10.88
C ALA A 53 9.05 16.41 10.83
N ARG A 54 8.41 16.59 9.68
CA ARG A 54 7.25 17.50 9.57
C ARG A 54 6.04 16.99 10.37
N TYR A 55 5.84 15.70 10.44
CA TYR A 55 4.76 15.09 11.24
C TYR A 55 5.02 15.29 12.74
N ASP A 56 6.28 15.18 13.17
CA ASP A 56 6.66 15.44 14.56
C ASP A 56 6.45 16.93 14.93
N ILE A 57 6.81 17.86 14.06
CA ILE A 57 6.57 19.28 14.29
C ILE A 57 5.06 19.56 14.37
N ALA A 58 4.24 18.95 13.53
CA ALA A 58 2.78 19.06 13.62
C ALA A 58 2.26 18.49 14.94
N GLY A 59 2.71 17.30 15.35
CA GLY A 59 2.42 16.70 16.66
C GLY A 59 2.87 17.60 17.82
N SER A 60 4.04 18.22 17.71
CA SER A 60 4.57 19.15 18.71
C SER A 60 3.73 20.42 18.84
N ARG A 61 3.17 20.95 17.74
CA ARG A 61 2.24 22.09 17.79
C ARG A 61 0.93 21.73 18.47
N ALA A 62 0.34 20.58 18.16
CA ALA A 62 -0.88 20.09 18.81
C ALA A 62 -0.65 19.88 20.30
N HIS A 63 0.50 19.30 20.66
CA HIS A 63 0.89 19.11 22.05
C HIS A 63 1.07 20.43 22.81
N ALA A 64 1.70 21.44 22.20
CA ALA A 64 1.84 22.77 22.81
C ALA A 64 0.47 23.41 23.11
N ARG A 65 -0.50 23.26 22.20
CA ARG A 65 -1.87 23.73 22.41
C ARG A 65 -2.55 22.97 23.56
N ALA A 66 -2.37 21.65 23.63
CA ALA A 66 -2.90 20.83 24.72
C ALA A 66 -2.29 21.21 26.08
N LEU A 67 -0.99 21.51 26.14
CA LEU A 67 -0.34 22.03 27.35
C LEU A 67 -0.92 23.39 27.77
N ALA A 68 -1.17 24.29 26.84
CA ALA A 68 -1.79 25.57 27.13
C ALA A 68 -3.23 25.42 27.63
N ALA A 69 -4.03 24.54 26.99
CA ALA A 69 -5.38 24.23 27.42
C ALA A 69 -5.43 23.63 28.83
N ALA A 70 -4.40 22.86 29.21
CA ALA A 70 -4.21 22.32 30.55
C ALA A 70 -3.63 23.33 31.57
N GLY A 71 -3.35 24.59 31.16
CA GLY A 71 -2.82 25.63 32.00
C GLY A 71 -1.32 25.51 32.31
N LEU A 72 -0.58 24.71 31.56
CA LEU A 72 0.87 24.47 31.71
C LEU A 72 1.74 25.45 30.90
N LEU A 73 1.14 26.13 29.92
CA LEU A 73 1.68 27.23 29.15
C LEU A 73 0.70 28.40 29.20
N ASP A 74 1.20 29.61 29.43
CA ASP A 74 0.40 30.81 29.21
C ASP A 74 0.39 31.21 27.72
N ASP A 75 -0.45 32.19 27.34
CA ASP A 75 -0.63 32.62 25.96
C ASP A 75 0.68 33.09 25.31
N ALA A 76 1.55 33.77 26.04
CA ALA A 76 2.83 34.25 25.53
C ALA A 76 3.81 33.10 25.31
N GLN A 77 3.83 32.12 26.21
CA GLN A 77 4.64 30.91 26.09
C GLN A 77 4.15 30.04 24.92
N LEU A 78 2.83 29.89 24.76
CA LEU A 78 2.26 29.15 23.60
C LEU A 78 2.65 29.85 22.30
N ALA A 79 2.45 31.15 22.18
CA ALA A 79 2.81 31.92 20.99
C ALA A 79 4.29 31.78 20.63
N GLY A 80 5.20 31.93 21.64
CA GLY A 80 6.62 31.75 21.44
C GLY A 80 7.02 30.32 21.04
N MET A 81 6.35 29.31 21.60
CA MET A 81 6.55 27.89 21.24
C MET A 81 6.14 27.63 19.79
N LEU A 82 4.95 28.07 19.38
CA LEU A 82 4.46 27.89 18.02
C LEU A 82 5.32 28.63 16.99
N ASP A 83 5.79 29.85 17.30
CA ASP A 83 6.72 30.57 16.44
C ASP A 83 8.05 29.83 16.25
N ALA A 84 8.62 29.29 17.33
CA ALA A 84 9.85 28.51 17.27
C ALA A 84 9.69 27.23 16.46
N LEU A 85 8.55 26.53 16.58
CA LEU A 85 8.22 25.33 15.80
C LEU A 85 8.00 25.68 14.32
N ASN A 86 7.41 26.83 13.99
CA ASN A 86 7.24 27.27 12.61
C ASN A 86 8.59 27.55 11.95
N ARG A 87 9.46 28.30 12.63
CA ARG A 87 10.83 28.52 12.13
C ARG A 87 11.63 27.24 11.98
N LEU A 88 11.45 26.27 12.89
CA LEU A 88 12.09 24.97 12.78
C LEU A 88 11.58 24.21 11.55
N GLU A 89 10.27 24.24 11.26
CA GLU A 89 9.73 23.60 10.04
C GLU A 89 10.28 24.26 8.77
N ASP A 90 10.32 25.59 8.71
CA ASP A 90 10.87 26.31 7.55
C ASP A 90 12.34 25.91 7.30
N ASP A 91 13.13 25.77 8.38
CA ASP A 91 14.53 25.36 8.29
C ASP A 91 14.67 23.87 7.90
N VAL A 92 13.79 22.99 8.36
CA VAL A 92 13.72 21.57 7.93
C VAL A 92 13.36 21.46 6.45
N VAL A 93 12.36 22.19 6.00
CA VAL A 93 11.89 22.17 4.60
C VAL A 93 12.95 22.76 3.66
N SER A 94 13.62 23.83 4.05
CA SER A 94 14.69 24.45 3.25
C SER A 94 16.02 23.68 3.32
N GLY A 95 16.16 22.72 4.23
CA GLY A 95 17.41 22.00 4.48
C GLY A 95 18.42 22.79 5.32
N ALA A 96 18.05 23.93 5.87
CA ALA A 96 18.91 24.72 6.77
C ALA A 96 19.10 24.06 8.14
N PHE A 97 18.17 23.17 8.52
CA PHE A 97 18.30 22.31 9.70
C PHE A 97 18.22 20.85 9.30
N ALA A 98 19.18 20.05 9.77
CA ALA A 98 19.31 18.62 9.53
C ALA A 98 19.79 17.89 10.80
N PRO A 99 19.62 16.54 10.86
CA PRO A 99 20.17 15.75 11.94
C PRO A 99 21.69 15.90 12.05
N ALA A 100 22.18 15.95 13.27
CA ALA A 100 23.61 15.90 13.58
C ALA A 100 24.02 14.44 13.95
N PRO A 101 25.31 14.10 13.83
CA PRO A 101 25.79 12.76 14.19
C PRO A 101 25.52 12.35 15.66
N ALA A 102 25.25 13.31 16.53
CA ALA A 102 24.92 13.07 17.94
C ALA A 102 23.43 12.84 18.18
N ASP A 103 22.57 13.07 17.19
CA ASP A 103 21.13 12.89 17.32
C ASP A 103 20.80 11.38 17.11
N GLU A 104 20.17 10.76 18.11
CA GLU A 104 19.79 9.33 18.08
C GLU A 104 18.67 9.07 17.05
N ASP A 105 17.68 9.96 17.01
CA ASP A 105 16.47 9.84 16.21
C ASP A 105 15.94 11.24 15.79
N VAL A 106 14.91 11.23 14.94
CA VAL A 106 14.23 12.46 14.50
C VAL A 106 13.76 13.33 15.67
N HIS A 107 13.29 12.70 16.76
CA HIS A 107 12.77 13.40 17.93
C HIS A 107 13.87 14.15 18.67
N THR A 108 15.06 13.53 18.84
CA THR A 108 16.22 14.18 19.45
C THR A 108 16.71 15.37 18.62
N ALA A 109 16.79 15.18 17.30
CA ALA A 109 17.19 16.25 16.39
C ALA A 109 16.24 17.45 16.49
N LEU A 110 14.93 17.21 16.43
CA LEU A 110 13.93 18.28 16.51
C LEU A 110 13.85 18.94 17.89
N GLU A 111 14.06 18.19 18.99
CA GLU A 111 14.18 18.77 20.34
C GLU A 111 15.38 19.72 20.41
N ARG A 112 16.54 19.32 19.91
CA ARG A 112 17.72 20.21 19.80
C ARG A 112 17.39 21.45 18.99
N GLY A 113 16.78 21.29 17.81
CA GLY A 113 16.39 22.41 16.96
C GLY A 113 15.39 23.36 17.62
N LEU A 114 14.46 22.85 18.43
CA LEU A 114 13.53 23.68 19.21
C LEU A 114 14.24 24.45 20.33
N LEU A 115 15.11 23.77 21.09
CA LEU A 115 15.88 24.43 22.17
C LEU A 115 16.78 25.56 21.65
N GLU A 116 17.38 25.40 20.48
CA GLU A 116 18.18 26.44 19.82
C GLU A 116 17.34 27.69 19.46
N ARG A 117 16.03 27.53 19.16
CA ARG A 117 15.13 28.61 18.71
C ARG A 117 14.30 29.23 19.84
N ALA A 118 13.86 28.41 20.79
CA ALA A 118 12.97 28.81 21.89
C ALA A 118 13.74 29.09 23.19
N GLY A 119 15.00 28.65 23.29
CA GLY A 119 15.77 28.61 24.54
C GLY A 119 15.39 27.44 25.45
N ALA A 120 16.26 27.12 26.40
CA ALA A 120 16.13 25.93 27.24
C ALA A 120 14.89 25.97 28.16
N ASP A 121 14.50 27.12 28.68
CA ASP A 121 13.35 27.24 29.59
C ASP A 121 12.02 26.97 28.83
N LEU A 122 11.78 27.69 27.75
CA LEU A 122 10.55 27.54 26.99
C LEU A 122 10.51 26.19 26.21
N GLY A 123 11.57 25.89 25.46
CA GLY A 123 11.62 24.66 24.64
C GLY A 123 11.56 23.38 25.49
N GLY A 124 12.18 23.39 26.69
CA GLY A 124 12.13 22.25 27.61
C GLY A 124 10.73 21.92 28.16
N ARG A 125 9.79 22.87 28.15
CA ARG A 125 8.42 22.66 28.62
C ARG A 125 7.62 21.72 27.69
N LEU A 126 7.97 21.62 26.41
CA LEU A 126 7.25 20.82 25.45
C LEU A 126 7.24 19.32 25.77
N ARG A 127 8.19 18.84 26.58
CA ARG A 127 8.25 17.40 26.93
C ARG A 127 7.25 16.95 27.99
N ALA A 128 6.61 17.88 28.69
CA ALA A 128 5.69 17.54 29.76
C ALA A 128 4.53 16.66 29.25
N GLY A 129 4.34 15.48 29.86
CA GLY A 129 3.24 14.56 29.54
C GLY A 129 3.36 13.80 28.20
N ARG A 130 4.41 13.97 27.44
CA ARG A 130 4.66 13.26 26.18
C ARG A 130 5.70 12.16 26.36
N SER A 131 5.41 10.97 25.83
CA SER A 131 6.37 9.89 25.66
C SER A 131 6.75 9.75 24.18
N ARG A 132 7.94 9.18 23.91
CA ARG A 132 8.28 8.77 22.53
C ARG A 132 7.39 7.65 22.03
N ASN A 133 6.80 6.84 22.93
CA ASN A 133 5.96 5.70 22.56
C ASN A 133 4.67 6.12 21.86
N ASP A 134 3.90 7.03 22.46
CA ASP A 134 2.67 7.55 21.84
C ASP A 134 2.99 8.53 20.69
N GLN A 135 4.07 9.26 20.79
CA GLN A 135 4.55 10.15 19.74
C GLN A 135 4.81 9.37 18.44
N ILE A 136 5.73 8.38 18.44
CA ILE A 136 6.07 7.64 17.22
C ILE A 136 4.90 6.83 16.67
N ALA A 137 4.05 6.24 17.54
CA ALA A 137 2.84 5.53 17.12
C ALA A 137 1.86 6.44 16.36
N THR A 138 1.81 7.73 16.72
CA THR A 138 0.99 8.73 16.02
C THR A 138 1.62 9.16 14.70
N LEU A 139 2.93 9.48 14.72
CA LEU A 139 3.62 10.02 13.53
C LEU A 139 3.67 9.01 12.38
N ILE A 140 3.87 7.73 12.68
CA ILE A 140 3.86 6.71 11.65
C ILE A 140 2.47 6.58 11.01
N ARG A 141 1.38 6.66 11.80
CA ARG A 141 0.01 6.68 11.26
C ARG A 141 -0.23 7.89 10.36
N MET A 142 0.17 9.09 10.79
CA MET A 142 0.05 10.31 9.97
C MET A 142 0.81 10.16 8.64
N TYR A 143 2.05 9.70 8.69
CA TYR A 143 2.86 9.48 7.51
C TYR A 143 2.22 8.45 6.57
N LEU A 144 1.79 7.29 7.09
CA LEU A 144 1.22 6.23 6.28
C LEU A 144 -0.14 6.62 5.66
N ARG A 145 -0.94 7.44 6.35
CA ARG A 145 -2.19 8.00 5.79
C ARG A 145 -1.91 8.87 4.56
N ASP A 146 -0.88 9.69 4.59
CA ASP A 146 -0.46 10.46 3.41
C ASP A 146 0.09 9.56 2.31
N ARG A 147 0.86 8.52 2.68
CA ARG A 147 1.38 7.55 1.69
C ARG A 147 0.27 6.70 1.08
N ALA A 148 -0.78 6.37 1.82
CA ALA A 148 -1.96 5.67 1.28
C ALA A 148 -2.60 6.46 0.13
N ARG A 149 -2.84 7.74 0.31
CA ARG A 149 -3.40 8.63 -0.73
C ARG A 149 -2.48 8.74 -1.94
N HIS A 150 -1.20 8.93 -1.69
CA HIS A 150 -0.21 8.98 -2.76
C HIS A 150 -0.15 7.67 -3.56
N THR A 151 -0.06 6.53 -2.88
CA THR A 151 -0.01 5.21 -3.51
C THR A 151 -1.30 4.91 -4.27
N ALA A 152 -2.46 5.25 -3.71
CA ALA A 152 -3.75 5.14 -4.40
C ALA A 152 -3.76 5.91 -5.72
N GLY A 153 -3.22 7.13 -5.74
CA GLY A 153 -3.06 7.91 -6.97
C GLY A 153 -2.23 7.19 -8.03
N LEU A 154 -1.08 6.65 -7.62
CA LEU A 154 -0.17 5.92 -8.52
C LEU A 154 -0.78 4.61 -9.05
N VAL A 155 -1.52 3.88 -8.22
CA VAL A 155 -2.24 2.67 -8.65
C VAL A 155 -3.32 3.03 -9.67
N LEU A 156 -4.07 4.11 -9.44
CA LEU A 156 -5.09 4.57 -10.38
C LEU A 156 -4.49 5.06 -11.70
N ASP A 157 -3.26 5.55 -11.74
CA ASP A 157 -2.57 5.87 -12.99
C ASP A 157 -2.28 4.61 -13.83
N VAL A 158 -1.98 3.47 -13.18
CA VAL A 158 -1.88 2.17 -13.88
C VAL A 158 -3.25 1.73 -14.41
N VAL A 159 -4.32 1.90 -13.61
CA VAL A 159 -5.69 1.61 -14.05
C VAL A 159 -6.09 2.47 -15.25
N ASP A 160 -5.75 3.76 -15.26
CA ASP A 160 -6.02 4.65 -16.39
C ASP A 160 -5.25 4.23 -17.65
N ALA A 161 -4.00 3.80 -17.50
CA ALA A 161 -3.22 3.26 -18.61
C ALA A 161 -3.88 1.99 -19.21
N LEU A 162 -4.36 1.07 -18.36
CA LEU A 162 -5.06 -0.15 -18.77
C LEU A 162 -6.39 0.16 -19.47
N THR A 163 -7.21 1.04 -18.88
CA THR A 163 -8.51 1.44 -19.47
C THR A 163 -8.31 2.21 -20.77
N GLY A 164 -7.25 3.02 -20.86
CA GLY A 164 -6.86 3.71 -22.08
C GLY A 164 -6.48 2.73 -23.20
N GLN A 165 -5.69 1.69 -22.90
CA GLN A 165 -5.37 0.63 -23.86
C GLN A 165 -6.60 -0.19 -24.24
N ALA A 166 -7.46 -0.51 -23.27
CA ALA A 166 -8.72 -1.22 -23.53
C ALA A 166 -9.62 -0.43 -24.49
N ALA A 167 -9.74 0.89 -24.30
CA ALA A 167 -10.48 1.77 -25.21
C ALA A 167 -9.89 1.77 -26.63
N ARG A 168 -8.57 1.85 -26.76
CA ARG A 168 -7.86 1.81 -28.06
C ARG A 168 -8.02 0.46 -28.78
N ALA A 169 -8.00 -0.65 -28.02
CA ALA A 169 -8.18 -1.99 -28.58
C ALA A 169 -9.61 -2.21 -29.12
N GLY A 170 -10.62 -1.52 -28.59
CA GLY A 170 -12.00 -1.58 -29.08
C GLY A 170 -12.55 -3.00 -29.11
N GLY A 171 -12.99 -3.44 -30.30
CA GLY A 171 -13.55 -4.77 -30.53
C GLY A 171 -12.52 -5.84 -30.91
N ALA A 172 -11.24 -5.58 -30.81
CA ALA A 172 -10.18 -6.52 -31.16
C ALA A 172 -10.24 -7.78 -30.30
N ILE A 173 -9.96 -8.93 -30.92
CA ILE A 173 -10.08 -10.26 -30.31
C ILE A 173 -8.68 -10.86 -30.13
N MET A 174 -8.50 -11.60 -29.04
CA MET A 174 -7.28 -12.36 -28.76
C MET A 174 -7.63 -13.77 -28.28
N PRO A 175 -6.66 -14.72 -28.29
CA PRO A 175 -6.87 -16.03 -27.66
C PRO A 175 -6.91 -15.87 -26.14
N GLY A 176 -8.02 -16.17 -25.51
CA GLY A 176 -8.08 -16.41 -24.07
C GLY A 176 -7.37 -17.72 -23.74
N ARG A 177 -6.73 -17.80 -22.59
CA ARG A 177 -5.89 -18.93 -22.19
C ARG A 177 -6.22 -19.42 -20.79
N THR A 178 -6.16 -20.72 -20.60
CA THR A 178 -6.05 -21.39 -19.30
C THR A 178 -4.92 -22.41 -19.40
N HIS A 179 -4.16 -22.61 -18.33
CA HIS A 179 -2.98 -23.49 -18.35
C HIS A 179 -1.99 -23.18 -19.47
N MET A 180 -1.91 -21.91 -19.88
CA MET A 180 -1.15 -21.42 -21.05
C MET A 180 -1.59 -22.01 -22.41
N GLN A 181 -2.66 -22.81 -22.45
CA GLN A 181 -3.26 -23.35 -23.67
C GLN A 181 -4.37 -22.42 -24.19
N HIS A 182 -4.61 -22.45 -25.51
CA HIS A 182 -5.76 -21.78 -26.12
C HIS A 182 -7.05 -22.33 -25.50
N ALA A 183 -7.91 -21.44 -25.00
CA ALA A 183 -9.19 -21.79 -24.41
C ALA A 183 -10.36 -21.27 -25.29
N GLN A 184 -10.72 -20.02 -25.11
CA GLN A 184 -11.81 -19.38 -25.85
C GLN A 184 -11.38 -17.99 -26.30
N PRO A 185 -11.86 -17.49 -27.46
CA PRO A 185 -11.63 -16.12 -27.87
C PRO A 185 -12.21 -15.13 -26.86
N VAL A 186 -11.47 -14.05 -26.58
CA VAL A 186 -11.91 -12.94 -25.73
C VAL A 186 -11.57 -11.62 -26.38
N LEU A 187 -12.22 -10.53 -25.99
CA LEU A 187 -11.77 -9.20 -26.40
C LEU A 187 -10.47 -8.82 -25.67
N VAL A 188 -9.55 -8.18 -26.37
CA VAL A 188 -8.32 -7.61 -25.80
C VAL A 188 -8.68 -6.64 -24.65
N ALA A 189 -9.68 -5.79 -24.87
CA ALA A 189 -10.19 -4.87 -23.85
C ALA A 189 -10.68 -5.62 -22.60
N HIS A 190 -11.36 -6.78 -22.77
CA HIS A 190 -11.82 -7.60 -21.65
C HIS A 190 -10.67 -8.11 -20.80
N HIS A 191 -9.59 -8.57 -21.45
CA HIS A 191 -8.39 -9.07 -20.77
C HIS A 191 -7.66 -7.96 -20.01
N LEU A 192 -7.45 -6.78 -20.64
CA LEU A 192 -6.82 -5.65 -19.98
C LEU A 192 -7.61 -5.16 -18.77
N LEU A 193 -8.94 -5.11 -18.87
CA LEU A 193 -9.81 -4.76 -17.75
C LEU A 193 -9.73 -5.78 -16.60
N ALA A 194 -9.42 -7.05 -16.88
CA ALA A 194 -9.24 -8.06 -15.83
C ALA A 194 -8.09 -7.72 -14.88
N HIS A 195 -7.06 -6.99 -15.34
CA HIS A 195 -5.99 -6.46 -14.50
C HIS A 195 -6.37 -5.15 -13.79
N ALA A 196 -7.27 -4.35 -14.35
CA ALA A 196 -7.72 -3.11 -13.72
C ALA A 196 -8.56 -3.36 -12.44
N TRP A 197 -9.41 -4.41 -12.43
CA TRP A 197 -10.29 -4.71 -11.30
C TRP A 197 -9.58 -5.01 -9.98
N PRO A 198 -8.52 -5.85 -9.91
CA PRO A 198 -7.80 -6.06 -8.65
C PRO A 198 -7.09 -4.80 -8.16
N LEU A 199 -6.51 -4.00 -9.04
CA LEU A 199 -5.86 -2.73 -8.67
C LEU A 199 -6.85 -1.71 -8.07
N MET A 200 -8.08 -1.63 -8.60
CA MET A 200 -9.14 -0.82 -7.97
C MET A 200 -9.51 -1.33 -6.58
N ARG A 201 -9.54 -2.65 -6.37
CA ARG A 201 -9.76 -3.22 -5.03
C ARG A 201 -8.61 -2.94 -4.06
N ASP A 202 -7.38 -2.79 -4.56
CA ASP A 202 -6.25 -2.39 -3.71
C ASP A 202 -6.39 -0.94 -3.23
N VAL A 203 -6.89 -0.05 -4.07
CA VAL A 203 -7.22 1.32 -3.66
C VAL A 203 -8.34 1.34 -2.62
N GLU A 204 -9.39 0.52 -2.78
CA GLU A 204 -10.45 0.37 -1.78
C GLU A 204 -9.93 -0.17 -0.44
N ARG A 205 -8.95 -1.10 -0.47
CA ARG A 205 -8.27 -1.54 0.76
C ARG A 205 -7.51 -0.42 1.44
N LEU A 206 -6.86 0.48 0.67
CA LEU A 206 -6.18 1.65 1.24
C LEU A 206 -7.18 2.63 1.88
N GLU A 207 -8.34 2.85 1.27
CA GLU A 207 -9.40 3.69 1.80
C GLU A 207 -9.98 3.08 3.10
N ASP A 208 -10.32 1.79 3.08
CA ASP A 208 -10.77 1.06 4.26
C ASP A 208 -9.74 1.04 5.39
N TRP A 209 -8.46 0.91 5.04
CA TRP A 209 -7.35 0.99 5.99
C TRP A 209 -7.23 2.39 6.60
N ASP A 210 -7.33 3.48 5.80
CA ASP A 210 -7.24 4.85 6.30
C ASP A 210 -8.28 5.15 7.36
N ALA A 211 -9.51 4.64 7.20
CA ALA A 211 -10.58 4.76 8.19
C ALA A 211 -10.20 4.10 9.53
N ARG A 212 -9.53 2.93 9.52
CA ARG A 212 -9.03 2.30 10.75
C ARG A 212 -7.81 2.99 11.33
N ALA A 213 -6.96 3.54 10.48
CA ALA A 213 -5.77 4.29 10.88
C ALA A 213 -6.08 5.67 11.47
N ALA A 214 -7.30 6.18 11.26
CA ALA A 214 -7.75 7.50 11.71
C ALA A 214 -8.04 7.59 13.21
N VAL A 215 -7.37 6.78 14.04
CA VAL A 215 -7.44 6.78 15.51
C VAL A 215 -6.07 7.17 16.07
N SER A 216 -6.03 8.24 16.87
CA SER A 216 -4.79 8.83 17.40
C SER A 216 -4.30 8.13 18.65
N PRO A 217 -3.07 7.63 18.69
CA PRO A 217 -2.42 7.18 19.94
C PRO A 217 -1.97 8.32 20.86
N TYR A 218 -1.93 9.57 20.38
CA TYR A 218 -1.34 10.70 21.10
C TYR A 218 -2.10 10.97 22.41
N GLY A 219 -1.35 11.18 23.48
CA GLY A 219 -1.89 11.37 24.83
C GLY A 219 -1.88 10.11 25.69
N SER A 220 -1.52 8.96 25.11
CA SER A 220 -1.36 7.68 25.83
C SER A 220 -0.13 7.67 26.76
N GLY A 221 0.79 8.63 26.59
CA GLY A 221 2.05 8.69 27.31
C GLY A 221 2.91 7.46 27.03
N ALA A 222 3.60 6.96 28.03
CA ALA A 222 4.39 5.74 27.88
C ALA A 222 3.48 4.48 27.70
N LEU A 223 2.36 4.40 28.41
CA LEU A 223 1.34 3.34 28.35
C LEU A 223 0.08 3.60 29.21
N ALA A 224 0.12 4.58 30.12
CA ALA A 224 -0.91 4.76 31.15
C ALA A 224 -1.65 6.11 31.05
N GLY A 225 -1.48 6.84 29.96
CA GLY A 225 -1.98 8.20 29.81
C GLY A 225 -1.13 9.22 30.56
N ASN A 226 -1.70 10.39 30.87
CA ASN A 226 -1.01 11.48 31.58
C ASN A 226 -1.87 12.00 32.75
N THR A 227 -1.21 12.63 33.73
CA THR A 227 -1.85 13.24 34.89
C THR A 227 -1.94 14.77 34.80
N LEU A 228 -1.57 15.34 33.66
CA LEU A 228 -1.42 16.79 33.47
C LEU A 228 -2.68 17.49 32.96
N GLY A 229 -3.76 16.74 32.75
CA GLY A 229 -5.05 17.29 32.31
C GLY A 229 -5.10 17.62 30.79
N MET A 230 -4.17 17.11 30.01
CA MET A 230 -4.25 17.21 28.55
C MET A 230 -5.37 16.30 28.03
N ASP A 231 -6.13 16.81 27.06
CA ASP A 231 -7.22 16.10 26.41
C ASP A 231 -6.74 15.41 25.13
N PRO A 232 -6.68 14.05 25.08
CA PRO A 232 -6.28 13.29 23.88
C PRO A 232 -7.23 13.49 22.69
N ASP A 233 -8.53 13.70 22.91
CA ASP A 233 -9.48 13.91 21.81
C ASP A 233 -9.26 15.25 21.13
N ALA A 234 -8.93 16.29 21.90
CA ALA A 234 -8.56 17.60 21.34
C ALA A 234 -7.27 17.51 20.50
N VAL A 235 -6.27 16.74 20.97
CA VAL A 235 -5.04 16.50 20.18
C VAL A 235 -5.33 15.69 18.92
N ALA A 236 -6.17 14.66 19.00
CA ALA A 236 -6.58 13.86 17.86
C ALA A 236 -7.25 14.73 16.79
N ALA A 237 -8.20 15.57 17.19
CA ALA A 237 -8.89 16.50 16.29
C ALA A 237 -7.92 17.51 15.64
N ASP A 238 -6.98 18.07 16.41
CA ASP A 238 -5.96 19.02 15.89
C ASP A 238 -5.02 18.36 14.87
N LEU A 239 -4.79 17.06 14.97
CA LEU A 239 -3.97 16.27 14.04
C LEU A 239 -4.76 15.64 12.88
N GLY A 240 -6.08 15.88 12.79
CA GLY A 240 -6.93 15.35 11.71
C GLY A 240 -7.23 13.86 11.83
N PHE A 241 -7.24 13.32 13.07
CA PHE A 241 -7.78 12.01 13.38
C PHE A 241 -9.26 12.11 13.75
N ASP A 242 -9.99 11.01 13.62
CA ASP A 242 -11.42 10.95 13.92
C ASP A 242 -11.68 10.82 15.42
N SER A 243 -10.77 10.18 16.17
CA SER A 243 -10.86 10.01 17.62
C SER A 243 -9.49 9.75 18.25
N ALA A 244 -9.41 9.84 19.58
CA ALA A 244 -8.31 9.26 20.34
C ALA A 244 -8.51 7.76 20.54
N ALA A 245 -7.43 7.03 20.83
CA ALA A 245 -7.47 5.60 21.11
C ALA A 245 -8.16 5.29 22.45
N GLU A 246 -8.99 4.24 22.48
CA GLU A 246 -9.76 3.83 23.67
C GLU A 246 -8.90 3.27 24.82
N ASN A 247 -7.73 2.69 24.49
CA ASN A 247 -6.84 2.09 25.49
C ASN A 247 -5.39 2.52 25.25
N SER A 248 -4.78 3.16 26.23
CA SER A 248 -3.44 3.73 26.15
C SER A 248 -2.32 2.69 26.03
N ILE A 249 -2.53 1.46 26.54
CA ILE A 249 -1.54 0.38 26.38
C ILE A 249 -1.57 -0.14 24.95
N ASP A 250 -2.75 -0.39 24.41
CA ASP A 250 -2.95 -0.77 23.02
C ASP A 250 -2.40 0.30 22.06
N ALA A 251 -2.74 1.55 22.31
CA ALA A 251 -2.33 2.69 21.49
C ALA A 251 -0.81 2.80 21.28
N THR A 252 -0.02 2.54 22.34
CA THR A 252 1.45 2.58 22.27
C THR A 252 2.05 1.30 21.69
N SER A 253 1.32 0.18 21.75
CA SER A 253 1.75 -1.16 21.33
C SER A 253 1.40 -1.45 19.87
N ALA A 254 0.21 -1.03 19.43
CA ALA A 254 -0.40 -1.44 18.17
C ALA A 254 0.47 -1.07 16.95
N ARG A 255 0.84 -2.12 16.18
CA ARG A 255 1.50 -2.03 14.87
C ARG A 255 0.76 -2.85 13.80
N ASP A 256 -0.41 -3.39 14.15
CA ASP A 256 -1.33 -4.04 13.22
C ASP A 256 -1.71 -3.10 12.07
N VAL A 257 -1.91 -1.81 12.34
CA VAL A 257 -2.14 -0.77 11.33
C VAL A 257 -0.98 -0.67 10.34
N VAL A 258 0.28 -0.79 10.81
CA VAL A 258 1.47 -0.77 9.94
C VAL A 258 1.55 -2.07 9.12
N ALA A 259 1.28 -3.22 9.76
CA ALA A 259 1.28 -4.53 9.10
C ALA A 259 0.18 -4.64 8.05
N GLU A 260 -1.03 -4.14 8.34
CA GLU A 260 -2.15 -4.12 7.41
C GLU A 260 -1.83 -3.23 6.18
N PHE A 261 -1.26 -2.04 6.40
CA PHE A 261 -0.79 -1.21 5.30
C PHE A 261 0.24 -1.93 4.43
N SER A 262 1.25 -2.54 5.05
CA SER A 262 2.27 -3.33 4.34
C SER A 262 1.66 -4.50 3.56
N PHE A 263 0.60 -5.14 4.09
CA PHE A 263 -0.15 -6.16 3.38
C PHE A 263 -0.81 -5.62 2.11
N VAL A 264 -1.45 -4.45 2.17
CA VAL A 264 -2.07 -3.85 0.99
C VAL A 264 -1.01 -3.53 -0.08
N LEU A 265 0.15 -2.99 0.32
CA LEU A 265 1.25 -2.74 -0.61
C LEU A 265 1.78 -4.03 -1.25
N ALA A 266 1.91 -5.11 -0.46
CA ALA A 266 2.34 -6.42 -0.97
C ALA A 266 1.31 -7.01 -1.94
N MET A 267 0.00 -6.85 -1.67
CA MET A 267 -1.07 -7.29 -2.59
C MET A 267 -1.04 -6.50 -3.90
N THR A 268 -0.88 -5.19 -3.84
CA THR A 268 -0.70 -4.34 -5.03
C THR A 268 0.50 -4.83 -5.87
N ALA A 269 1.62 -5.14 -5.22
CA ALA A 269 2.80 -5.66 -5.90
C ALA A 269 2.55 -7.04 -6.55
N VAL A 270 1.75 -7.92 -5.93
CA VAL A 270 1.34 -9.21 -6.51
C VAL A 270 0.49 -9.01 -7.76
N ASP A 271 -0.48 -8.09 -7.74
CA ASP A 271 -1.34 -7.82 -8.89
C ASP A 271 -0.55 -7.18 -10.03
N VAL A 272 0.37 -6.26 -9.73
CA VAL A 272 1.31 -5.68 -10.71
C VAL A 272 2.26 -6.74 -11.26
N SER A 273 2.74 -7.68 -10.43
CA SER A 273 3.60 -8.79 -10.86
C SER A 273 2.88 -9.70 -11.86
N ARG A 274 1.61 -10.03 -11.63
CA ARG A 274 0.80 -10.84 -12.56
C ARG A 274 0.60 -10.14 -13.91
N LEU A 275 0.29 -8.85 -13.90
CA LEU A 275 0.22 -8.03 -15.11
C LEU A 275 1.56 -8.05 -15.85
N SER A 276 2.65 -7.87 -15.14
CA SER A 276 4.01 -7.82 -15.69
C SER A 276 4.43 -9.15 -16.30
N GLU A 277 4.07 -10.28 -15.69
CA GLU A 277 4.33 -11.62 -16.23
C GLU A 277 3.68 -11.78 -17.60
N GLU A 278 2.41 -11.35 -17.74
CA GLU A 278 1.73 -11.43 -19.05
C GLU A 278 2.36 -10.52 -20.09
N ILE A 279 2.79 -9.32 -19.71
CA ILE A 279 3.50 -8.41 -20.64
C ILE A 279 4.84 -9.03 -21.09
N ILE A 280 5.59 -9.68 -20.19
CA ILE A 280 6.82 -10.40 -20.56
C ILE A 280 6.52 -11.47 -21.60
N ILE A 281 5.49 -12.32 -21.35
CA ILE A 281 5.07 -13.37 -22.27
C ILE A 281 4.64 -12.76 -23.61
N TRP A 282 3.82 -11.72 -23.62
CA TRP A 282 3.30 -11.09 -24.83
C TRP A 282 4.37 -10.39 -25.66
N ASN A 283 5.43 -9.92 -25.00
CA ASN A 283 6.55 -9.27 -25.67
C ASN A 283 7.56 -10.27 -26.28
N THR A 284 7.43 -11.58 -26.01
CA THR A 284 8.29 -12.58 -26.64
C THR A 284 8.03 -12.65 -28.16
N GLN A 285 9.04 -13.09 -28.90
CA GLN A 285 8.93 -13.26 -30.34
C GLN A 285 7.90 -14.35 -30.70
N GLU A 286 7.75 -15.37 -29.86
CA GLU A 286 6.82 -16.48 -30.00
C GLU A 286 5.36 -16.01 -29.93
N PHE A 287 5.03 -15.14 -28.98
CA PHE A 287 3.70 -14.53 -28.88
C PHE A 287 3.54 -13.36 -29.85
N GLY A 288 4.45 -12.37 -29.78
CA GLY A 288 4.43 -11.20 -30.65
C GLY A 288 3.16 -10.36 -30.49
N PHE A 289 2.61 -10.27 -29.26
CA PHE A 289 1.34 -9.57 -29.00
C PHE A 289 1.56 -8.10 -28.68
N VAL A 290 2.71 -7.75 -28.11
CA VAL A 290 3.06 -6.36 -27.77
C VAL A 290 4.48 -6.02 -28.19
N THR A 291 4.69 -4.74 -28.45
CA THR A 291 6.01 -4.12 -28.47
C THR A 291 6.03 -3.01 -27.46
N LEU A 292 7.01 -3.04 -26.56
CA LEU A 292 7.21 -1.98 -25.58
C LEU A 292 7.88 -0.77 -26.24
N ASP A 293 7.60 0.43 -25.73
CA ASP A 293 8.27 1.65 -26.15
C ASP A 293 9.75 1.63 -25.73
N ASP A 294 10.62 2.29 -26.52
CA ASP A 294 12.06 2.34 -26.24
C ASP A 294 12.38 3.01 -24.90
N SER A 295 11.56 3.97 -24.46
CA SER A 295 11.73 4.65 -23.17
C SER A 295 11.47 3.76 -21.96
N PHE A 296 10.82 2.60 -22.14
CA PHE A 296 10.50 1.61 -21.10
C PHE A 296 11.15 0.25 -21.36
N SER A 297 12.21 0.22 -22.14
CA SER A 297 12.93 -1.01 -22.50
C SER A 297 14.42 -0.75 -22.47
N THR A 298 15.22 -1.81 -22.31
CA THR A 298 16.67 -1.71 -22.50
C THR A 298 17.15 -2.61 -23.63
N GLY A 299 18.32 -2.28 -24.18
CA GLY A 299 18.99 -3.09 -25.18
C GLY A 299 20.05 -4.00 -24.55
N SER A 300 20.73 -4.76 -25.41
CA SER A 300 21.90 -5.54 -25.04
C SER A 300 23.17 -4.87 -25.54
N SER A 301 24.22 -4.81 -24.71
CA SER A 301 25.52 -4.29 -25.10
C SER A 301 26.24 -5.14 -26.14
N ILE A 302 25.81 -6.40 -26.33
CA ILE A 302 26.44 -7.38 -27.24
C ILE A 302 25.50 -7.84 -28.37
N MET A 303 24.17 -7.77 -28.15
CA MET A 303 23.15 -8.24 -29.10
C MET A 303 22.31 -7.05 -29.59
N PRO A 304 22.61 -6.43 -30.74
CA PRO A 304 21.97 -5.19 -31.20
C PRO A 304 20.46 -5.32 -31.44
N GLN A 305 19.98 -6.53 -31.72
CA GLN A 305 18.57 -6.82 -31.98
C GLN A 305 17.73 -7.01 -30.71
N LYS A 306 18.37 -7.16 -29.53
CA LYS A 306 17.68 -7.50 -28.30
C LYS A 306 17.07 -6.29 -27.62
N LYS A 307 15.78 -6.39 -27.28
CA LYS A 307 15.03 -5.42 -26.50
C LYS A 307 14.35 -6.13 -25.34
N ASN A 308 14.64 -5.69 -24.12
CA ASN A 308 14.22 -6.37 -22.89
C ASN A 308 13.04 -5.66 -22.23
N PRO A 309 12.08 -6.41 -21.63
CA PRO A 309 10.96 -5.86 -20.89
C PRO A 309 11.34 -5.55 -19.42
N ASP A 310 12.41 -4.75 -19.21
CA ASP A 310 13.02 -4.59 -17.86
C ASP A 310 12.06 -4.04 -16.82
N VAL A 311 11.16 -3.12 -17.18
CA VAL A 311 10.16 -2.60 -16.25
C VAL A 311 9.28 -3.73 -15.70
N ALA A 312 8.81 -4.62 -16.58
CA ALA A 312 7.99 -5.76 -16.19
C ALA A 312 8.78 -6.79 -15.37
N GLU A 313 10.04 -7.05 -15.71
CA GLU A 313 10.91 -7.96 -14.94
C GLU A 313 11.21 -7.40 -13.55
N LEU A 314 11.51 -6.11 -13.44
CA LEU A 314 11.73 -5.44 -12.16
C LEU A 314 10.45 -5.41 -11.31
N ALA A 315 9.29 -5.21 -11.90
CA ALA A 315 8.01 -5.25 -11.20
C ALA A 315 7.77 -6.63 -10.57
N ARG A 316 7.98 -7.70 -11.35
CA ARG A 316 7.90 -9.08 -10.88
C ARG A 316 8.90 -9.37 -9.75
N GLY A 317 10.15 -8.92 -9.89
CA GLY A 317 11.19 -9.10 -8.89
C GLY A 317 10.92 -8.35 -7.58
N LYS A 318 10.45 -7.08 -7.67
CA LYS A 318 10.16 -6.23 -6.51
C LYS A 318 8.96 -6.72 -5.70
N ALA A 319 8.01 -7.45 -6.29
CA ALA A 319 6.91 -8.07 -5.54
C ALA A 319 7.42 -9.02 -4.44
N GLY A 320 8.48 -9.80 -4.73
CA GLY A 320 9.13 -10.66 -3.74
C GLY A 320 9.74 -9.87 -2.57
N ARG A 321 10.27 -8.65 -2.83
CA ARG A 321 10.81 -7.77 -1.79
C ARG A 321 9.70 -7.30 -0.84
N LEU A 322 8.59 -6.80 -1.35
CA LEU A 322 7.47 -6.32 -0.52
C LEU A 322 6.82 -7.44 0.30
N ILE A 323 6.76 -8.66 -0.25
CA ILE A 323 6.32 -9.85 0.51
C ILE A 323 7.31 -10.15 1.65
N GLY A 324 8.61 -10.00 1.40
CA GLY A 324 9.66 -10.15 2.41
C GLY A 324 9.53 -9.11 3.53
N ASP A 325 9.30 -7.85 3.20
CA ASP A 325 9.10 -6.74 4.14
C ASP A 325 7.91 -7.02 5.08
N LEU A 326 6.76 -7.40 4.52
CA LEU A 326 5.58 -7.80 5.31
C LEU A 326 5.89 -8.99 6.21
N THR A 327 6.58 -10.01 5.70
CA THR A 327 6.89 -11.22 6.46
C THR A 327 7.84 -10.90 7.61
N GLY A 328 8.86 -10.05 7.38
CA GLY A 328 9.78 -9.56 8.39
C GLY A 328 9.05 -8.83 9.52
N LEU A 329 8.18 -7.88 9.17
CA LEU A 329 7.37 -7.13 10.13
C LEU A 329 6.47 -8.04 10.98
N LEU A 330 5.75 -8.98 10.38
CA LEU A 330 4.92 -9.94 11.11
C LEU A 330 5.75 -10.81 12.04
N SER A 331 6.99 -11.17 11.65
CA SER A 331 7.90 -11.94 12.47
C SER A 331 8.39 -11.16 13.69
N VAL A 332 8.59 -9.86 13.58
CA VAL A 332 8.89 -8.98 14.72
C VAL A 332 7.70 -8.96 15.69
N LEU A 333 6.50 -8.70 15.19
CA LEU A 333 5.32 -8.47 16.04
C LEU A 333 4.83 -9.69 16.81
N LYS A 334 4.95 -10.90 16.27
CA LYS A 334 4.32 -12.14 16.75
C LYS A 334 4.61 -12.55 18.19
N GLY A 335 5.66 -12.08 18.80
CA GLY A 335 6.11 -12.55 20.12
C GLY A 335 6.31 -11.44 21.14
N LEU A 336 5.93 -10.19 20.81
CA LEU A 336 6.11 -9.05 21.71
C LEU A 336 5.01 -8.98 22.77
N PRO A 337 5.34 -8.59 24.01
CA PRO A 337 4.36 -8.19 25.00
C PRO A 337 3.67 -6.87 24.62
N LEU A 338 2.67 -6.47 25.39
CA LEU A 338 1.99 -5.20 25.21
C LEU A 338 2.89 -4.00 25.60
N ALA A 339 2.42 -2.79 25.27
CA ALA A 339 3.11 -1.52 25.36
C ALA A 339 4.28 -1.43 24.36
N TYR A 340 5.43 -0.93 24.75
CA TYR A 340 6.54 -0.68 23.84
C TYR A 340 7.79 -1.43 24.26
N ASP A 341 8.29 -2.26 23.36
CA ASP A 341 9.63 -2.81 23.38
C ASP A 341 10.43 -2.25 22.20
N ARG A 342 11.75 -2.21 22.33
CA ARG A 342 12.62 -1.59 21.31
C ARG A 342 12.62 -2.35 19.98
N ASP A 343 12.17 -3.58 19.95
CA ASP A 343 11.89 -4.37 18.75
C ASP A 343 10.94 -3.62 17.78
N LEU A 344 10.03 -2.81 18.31
CA LEU A 344 9.12 -1.98 17.50
C LEU A 344 9.85 -0.85 16.72
N GLN A 345 11.15 -0.70 16.88
CA GLN A 345 11.97 0.14 16.00
C GLN A 345 12.02 -0.42 14.57
N GLU A 346 11.94 -1.75 14.43
CA GLU A 346 11.96 -2.48 13.17
C GLU A 346 10.65 -2.35 12.36
N ASP A 347 9.65 -1.63 12.84
CA ASP A 347 8.38 -1.39 12.14
C ASP A 347 8.51 -0.43 10.94
N LYS A 348 9.56 0.39 10.93
CA LYS A 348 9.69 1.52 9.99
C LYS A 348 10.36 1.17 8.69
N GLU A 349 11.55 0.57 8.74
CA GLU A 349 12.36 0.32 7.54
C GLU A 349 11.61 -0.53 6.51
N PRO A 350 10.95 -1.67 6.87
CA PRO A 350 10.22 -2.47 5.90
C PRO A 350 9.06 -1.71 5.22
N VAL A 351 8.27 -0.95 5.99
CA VAL A 351 7.15 -0.20 5.43
C VAL A 351 7.62 1.00 4.61
N PHE A 352 8.69 1.67 5.00
CA PHE A 352 9.28 2.75 4.22
C PHE A 352 9.87 2.25 2.91
N ASP A 353 10.53 1.10 2.93
CA ASP A 353 11.06 0.46 1.73
C ASP A 353 9.95 0.07 0.75
N ALA A 354 8.87 -0.51 1.25
CA ALA A 354 7.71 -0.86 0.43
C ALA A 354 7.07 0.38 -0.22
N VAL A 355 6.90 1.47 0.53
CA VAL A 355 6.39 2.76 0.03
C VAL A 355 7.30 3.32 -1.06
N ASP A 356 8.60 3.43 -0.79
CA ASP A 356 9.58 3.99 -1.72
C ASP A 356 9.70 3.14 -2.99
N THR A 357 9.62 1.82 -2.84
CA THR A 357 9.64 0.88 -3.97
C THR A 357 8.43 1.09 -4.90
N LEU A 358 7.22 1.17 -4.37
CA LEU A 358 6.02 1.39 -5.18
C LEU A 358 5.98 2.81 -5.78
N ALA A 359 6.48 3.81 -5.07
CA ALA A 359 6.54 5.19 -5.57
C ALA A 359 7.37 5.33 -6.85
N VAL A 360 8.40 4.50 -7.01
CA VAL A 360 9.24 4.46 -8.22
C VAL A 360 8.68 3.49 -9.26
N LEU A 361 8.14 2.35 -8.81
CA LEU A 361 7.70 1.27 -9.71
C LEU A 361 6.42 1.61 -10.47
N LEU A 362 5.38 2.09 -9.76
CA LEU A 362 4.05 2.29 -10.35
C LEU A 362 4.04 3.29 -11.52
N PRO A 363 4.74 4.45 -11.45
CA PRO A 363 4.85 5.34 -12.61
C PRO A 363 5.51 4.68 -13.83
N ALA A 364 6.53 3.84 -13.62
CA ALA A 364 7.18 3.12 -14.70
C ALA A 364 6.25 2.08 -15.34
N VAL A 365 5.47 1.36 -14.53
CA VAL A 365 4.46 0.40 -15.01
C VAL A 365 3.34 1.12 -15.78
N ALA A 366 2.82 2.23 -15.25
CA ALA A 366 1.80 3.03 -15.94
C ALA A 366 2.30 3.53 -17.29
N GLY A 367 3.54 4.05 -17.35
CA GLY A 367 4.17 4.50 -18.57
C GLY A 367 4.37 3.35 -19.57
N MET A 368 4.89 2.21 -19.14
CA MET A 368 5.07 1.02 -19.96
C MET A 368 3.74 0.58 -20.60
N ILE A 369 2.69 0.44 -19.80
CA ILE A 369 1.36 0.04 -20.30
C ILE A 369 0.77 1.10 -21.23
N GLY A 370 0.87 2.38 -20.84
CA GLY A 370 0.29 3.49 -21.60
C GLY A 370 0.87 3.66 -23.00
N THR A 371 2.16 3.31 -23.18
CA THR A 371 2.92 3.51 -24.43
C THR A 371 3.09 2.23 -25.26
N MET A 372 2.83 1.04 -24.70
CA MET A 372 3.00 -0.21 -25.44
C MET A 372 2.11 -0.26 -26.69
N THR A 373 2.63 -0.83 -27.77
CA THR A 373 1.90 -1.11 -28.99
C THR A 373 1.31 -2.51 -28.94
N LEU A 374 -0.01 -2.63 -29.18
CA LEU A 374 -0.72 -3.90 -29.29
C LEU A 374 -0.74 -4.37 -30.76
N HIS A 375 -0.31 -5.60 -31.03
CA HIS A 375 -0.35 -6.22 -32.36
C HIS A 375 -1.68 -6.93 -32.58
N LEU A 376 -2.75 -6.16 -32.77
CA LEU A 376 -4.14 -6.64 -32.80
C LEU A 376 -4.38 -7.64 -33.93
N GLU A 377 -3.71 -7.49 -35.07
CA GLU A 377 -3.81 -8.45 -36.19
C GLU A 377 -3.27 -9.83 -35.80
N ARG A 378 -2.10 -9.86 -35.13
CA ARG A 378 -1.51 -11.12 -34.66
C ARG A 378 -2.37 -11.80 -33.61
N MET A 379 -2.95 -11.03 -32.71
CA MET A 379 -3.90 -11.54 -31.71
C MET A 379 -5.14 -12.12 -32.38
N ALA A 380 -5.72 -11.43 -33.35
CA ALA A 380 -6.92 -11.87 -34.06
C ALA A 380 -6.67 -13.14 -34.89
N GLU A 381 -5.50 -13.26 -35.56
CA GLU A 381 -5.09 -14.45 -36.29
C GLU A 381 -5.07 -15.69 -35.39
N LEU A 382 -4.57 -15.57 -34.18
CA LEU A 382 -4.41 -16.67 -33.23
C LEU A 382 -5.67 -16.98 -32.43
N ALA A 383 -6.63 -16.07 -32.34
CA ALA A 383 -7.80 -16.20 -31.49
C ALA A 383 -8.64 -17.47 -31.78
N PRO A 384 -8.93 -17.83 -33.03
CA PRO A 384 -9.70 -19.04 -33.34
C PRO A 384 -8.87 -20.33 -33.37
N ARG A 385 -7.51 -20.24 -33.33
CA ARG A 385 -6.61 -21.39 -33.49
C ARG A 385 -6.69 -22.37 -32.31
N GLY A 386 -6.24 -23.60 -32.55
CA GLY A 386 -6.16 -24.65 -31.55
C GLY A 386 -7.56 -25.13 -31.11
N PHE A 387 -8.48 -25.15 -32.03
CA PHE A 387 -9.87 -25.63 -31.82
C PHE A 387 -10.63 -24.85 -30.73
N SER A 388 -10.26 -23.59 -30.48
CA SER A 388 -10.83 -22.74 -29.42
C SER A 388 -12.34 -22.51 -29.55
N LEU A 389 -12.90 -22.80 -30.73
CA LEU A 389 -14.33 -22.72 -31.04
C LEU A 389 -15.12 -24.02 -30.75
N ALA A 390 -14.46 -25.08 -30.29
CA ALA A 390 -15.13 -26.38 -30.05
C ALA A 390 -16.24 -26.28 -28.99
N THR A 391 -16.03 -25.45 -27.94
CA THR A 391 -17.06 -25.17 -26.93
C THR A 391 -18.31 -24.53 -27.56
N ASP A 392 -18.11 -23.61 -28.53
CA ASP A 392 -19.22 -22.93 -29.20
C ASP A 392 -20.06 -23.92 -30.03
N VAL A 393 -19.45 -24.96 -30.66
CA VAL A 393 -20.15 -26.07 -31.33
C VAL A 393 -20.99 -26.85 -30.32
N ALA A 394 -20.43 -27.22 -29.18
CA ALA A 394 -21.16 -27.94 -28.13
C ALA A 394 -22.34 -27.12 -27.60
N GLU A 395 -22.14 -25.84 -27.29
CA GLU A 395 -23.19 -24.92 -26.81
C GLU A 395 -24.27 -24.68 -27.87
N TRP A 396 -23.89 -24.65 -29.17
CA TRP A 396 -24.83 -24.55 -30.28
C TRP A 396 -25.78 -25.75 -30.33
N LEU A 397 -25.26 -26.96 -30.13
CA LEU A 397 -26.06 -28.20 -30.04
C LEU A 397 -26.97 -28.18 -28.81
N VAL A 398 -26.48 -27.75 -27.65
CA VAL A 398 -27.26 -27.65 -26.41
C VAL A 398 -28.47 -26.72 -26.58
N LYS A 399 -28.27 -25.56 -27.22
CA LYS A 399 -29.38 -24.64 -27.56
C LYS A 399 -30.44 -25.25 -28.44
N ARG A 400 -30.14 -26.37 -29.11
CA ARG A 400 -31.05 -27.16 -29.96
C ARG A 400 -31.58 -28.41 -29.27
N GLY A 401 -31.43 -28.50 -27.94
CA GLY A 401 -32.00 -29.56 -27.13
C GLY A 401 -31.11 -30.80 -26.98
N VAL A 402 -29.88 -30.79 -27.48
CA VAL A 402 -28.95 -31.91 -27.29
C VAL A 402 -28.39 -31.86 -25.86
N PRO A 403 -28.46 -32.96 -25.07
CA PRO A 403 -27.84 -33.00 -23.76
C PRO A 403 -26.34 -32.66 -23.82
N PHE A 404 -25.84 -31.88 -22.84
CA PHE A 404 -24.47 -31.34 -22.86
C PHE A 404 -23.41 -32.45 -23.05
N ARG A 405 -23.56 -33.62 -22.39
CA ARG A 405 -22.61 -34.72 -22.52
C ARG A 405 -22.50 -35.20 -23.99
N SER A 406 -23.63 -35.40 -24.65
CA SER A 406 -23.65 -35.78 -26.06
C SER A 406 -23.12 -34.67 -26.97
N ALA A 407 -23.47 -33.40 -26.68
CA ALA A 407 -22.95 -32.26 -27.41
C ALA A 407 -21.42 -32.14 -27.31
N HIS A 408 -20.87 -32.39 -26.12
CA HIS A 408 -19.44 -32.42 -25.89
C HIS A 408 -18.73 -33.56 -26.65
N GLU A 409 -19.31 -34.77 -26.65
CA GLU A 409 -18.79 -35.91 -27.42
C GLU A 409 -18.79 -35.64 -28.93
N ILE A 410 -19.84 -35.03 -29.46
CA ILE A 410 -19.94 -34.63 -30.87
C ILE A 410 -18.92 -33.57 -31.22
N SER A 411 -18.81 -32.54 -30.39
CA SER A 411 -17.80 -31.50 -30.60
C SER A 411 -16.37 -32.05 -30.55
N GLY A 412 -16.09 -32.99 -29.62
CA GLY A 412 -14.81 -33.70 -29.56
C GLY A 412 -14.54 -34.53 -30.82
N ALA A 413 -15.59 -35.13 -31.45
CA ALA A 413 -15.44 -35.81 -32.72
C ALA A 413 -15.12 -34.86 -33.88
N CYS A 414 -15.65 -33.60 -33.85
CA CYS A 414 -15.24 -32.56 -34.80
C CYS A 414 -13.75 -32.22 -34.67
N VAL A 415 -13.26 -32.04 -33.43
CA VAL A 415 -11.83 -31.77 -33.16
C VAL A 415 -10.96 -32.92 -33.69
N ARG A 416 -11.29 -34.15 -33.37
CA ARG A 416 -10.58 -35.34 -33.89
C ARG A 416 -10.53 -35.37 -35.41
N ARG A 417 -11.66 -35.08 -36.07
CA ARG A 417 -11.71 -34.99 -37.53
C ARG A 417 -10.79 -33.92 -38.10
N CYS A 418 -10.68 -32.79 -37.40
CA CYS A 418 -9.76 -31.73 -37.78
C CYS A 418 -8.31 -32.19 -37.63
N GLU A 419 -7.96 -32.83 -36.52
CA GLU A 419 -6.61 -33.39 -36.27
C GLU A 419 -6.20 -34.40 -37.35
N GLU A 420 -7.11 -35.33 -37.72
CA GLU A 420 -6.88 -36.33 -38.77
C GLU A 420 -6.58 -35.68 -40.15
N ARG A 421 -7.17 -34.51 -40.41
CA ARG A 421 -7.04 -33.80 -41.69
C ARG A 421 -6.00 -32.68 -41.67
N GLY A 422 -5.47 -32.31 -40.51
CA GLY A 422 -4.56 -31.17 -40.35
C GLY A 422 -5.22 -29.81 -40.67
N VAL A 423 -6.53 -29.66 -40.32
CA VAL A 423 -7.32 -28.44 -40.58
C VAL A 423 -7.96 -27.92 -39.30
N GLU A 424 -8.52 -26.73 -39.33
CA GLU A 424 -9.26 -26.16 -38.20
C GLU A 424 -10.78 -26.38 -38.34
N LEU A 425 -11.56 -26.10 -37.29
CA LEU A 425 -13.01 -26.36 -37.26
C LEU A 425 -13.79 -25.65 -38.37
N TRP A 426 -13.38 -24.46 -38.77
CA TRP A 426 -14.03 -23.69 -39.83
C TRP A 426 -13.73 -24.23 -41.25
N ASP A 427 -12.74 -25.09 -41.40
CA ASP A 427 -12.38 -25.72 -42.69
C ASP A 427 -13.16 -27.01 -42.94
N LEU A 428 -13.87 -27.57 -41.94
CA LEU A 428 -14.73 -28.72 -42.13
C LEU A 428 -15.87 -28.38 -43.09
N THR A 429 -16.16 -29.31 -44.02
CA THR A 429 -17.28 -29.18 -44.95
C THR A 429 -18.61 -29.57 -44.28
N ASP A 430 -19.75 -29.22 -44.90
CA ASP A 430 -21.05 -29.62 -44.40
C ASP A 430 -21.21 -31.16 -44.41
N ASP A 431 -20.57 -31.83 -45.38
CA ASP A 431 -20.52 -33.32 -45.45
C ASP A 431 -19.70 -33.91 -44.31
N ASP A 432 -18.59 -33.26 -43.90
CA ASP A 432 -17.81 -33.66 -42.72
C ASP A 432 -18.67 -33.58 -41.46
N PHE A 433 -19.37 -32.44 -41.27
CA PHE A 433 -20.25 -32.26 -40.12
C PHE A 433 -21.39 -33.29 -40.11
N ALA A 434 -22.05 -33.50 -41.23
CA ALA A 434 -23.14 -34.47 -41.34
C ALA A 434 -22.65 -35.92 -41.10
N ALA A 435 -21.44 -36.27 -41.54
CA ALA A 435 -20.83 -37.56 -41.31
C ALA A 435 -20.44 -37.79 -39.83
N ILE A 436 -20.15 -36.74 -39.08
CA ILE A 436 -19.87 -36.83 -37.64
C ILE A 436 -21.18 -37.03 -36.87
N ASP A 437 -22.16 -36.16 -37.10
CA ASP A 437 -23.49 -36.28 -36.50
C ASP A 437 -24.53 -35.49 -37.31
N PRO A 438 -25.68 -36.08 -37.63
CA PRO A 438 -26.70 -35.43 -38.46
C PRO A 438 -27.34 -34.19 -37.83
N ARG A 439 -27.17 -33.96 -36.54
CA ARG A 439 -27.60 -32.75 -35.83
C ARG A 439 -26.68 -31.54 -36.10
N LEU A 440 -25.47 -31.75 -36.60
CA LEU A 440 -24.57 -30.70 -37.06
C LEU A 440 -25.00 -30.23 -38.46
N THR A 441 -26.10 -29.50 -38.52
CA THR A 441 -26.59 -28.88 -39.76
C THR A 441 -25.68 -27.73 -40.20
N PRO A 442 -25.77 -27.25 -41.48
CA PRO A 442 -24.96 -26.12 -41.98
C PRO A 442 -25.02 -24.84 -41.09
N GLY A 443 -26.09 -24.70 -40.29
CA GLY A 443 -26.21 -23.60 -39.30
C GLY A 443 -25.13 -23.58 -38.23
N VAL A 444 -24.37 -24.67 -38.00
CA VAL A 444 -23.23 -24.68 -37.06
C VAL A 444 -22.16 -23.68 -37.45
N ARG A 445 -22.07 -23.28 -38.73
CA ARG A 445 -21.10 -22.30 -39.22
C ARG A 445 -21.25 -20.90 -38.59
N GLU A 446 -22.44 -20.57 -38.05
CA GLU A 446 -22.67 -19.29 -37.36
C GLU A 446 -21.79 -19.09 -36.12
N VAL A 447 -21.32 -20.19 -35.50
CA VAL A 447 -20.47 -20.16 -34.31
C VAL A 447 -19.00 -20.46 -34.62
N LEU A 448 -18.64 -20.72 -35.88
CA LEU A 448 -17.27 -21.05 -36.28
C LEU A 448 -16.42 -19.79 -36.63
N SER A 449 -16.59 -18.75 -35.85
CA SER A 449 -15.74 -17.54 -35.95
C SER A 449 -15.46 -16.96 -34.58
N ALA A 450 -14.25 -16.38 -34.41
CA ALA A 450 -13.90 -15.70 -33.17
C ALA A 450 -14.90 -14.58 -32.84
N GLN A 451 -15.38 -13.84 -33.85
CA GLN A 451 -16.39 -12.80 -33.69
C GLN A 451 -17.73 -13.34 -33.20
N GLY A 452 -18.21 -14.46 -33.77
CA GLY A 452 -19.43 -15.14 -33.33
C GLY A 452 -19.30 -15.63 -31.88
N SER A 453 -18.16 -16.25 -31.55
CA SER A 453 -17.83 -16.74 -30.22
C SER A 453 -17.90 -15.63 -29.15
N VAL A 454 -17.17 -14.51 -29.32
CA VAL A 454 -17.21 -13.43 -28.33
C VAL A 454 -18.58 -12.77 -28.24
N SER A 455 -19.27 -12.57 -29.39
CA SER A 455 -20.57 -11.90 -29.43
C SER A 455 -21.69 -12.70 -28.75
N ALA A 456 -21.54 -14.01 -28.63
CA ALA A 456 -22.50 -14.89 -27.98
C ALA A 456 -22.45 -14.82 -26.45
N ARG A 457 -21.33 -14.36 -25.85
CA ARG A 457 -21.09 -14.37 -24.39
C ARG A 457 -21.64 -13.14 -23.71
N ARG A 458 -22.97 -12.96 -23.72
CA ARG A 458 -23.71 -11.78 -23.28
C ARG A 458 -24.04 -11.76 -21.78
N GLY A 459 -23.67 -12.79 -21.02
CA GLY A 459 -23.85 -12.79 -19.57
C GLY A 459 -23.14 -11.62 -18.90
N HIS A 460 -23.59 -11.22 -17.71
CA HIS A 460 -22.90 -10.19 -16.93
C HIS A 460 -21.45 -10.61 -16.70
N GLY A 461 -20.50 -9.69 -16.89
CA GLY A 461 -19.07 -9.99 -16.80
C GLY A 461 -18.49 -10.75 -18.02
N GLY A 462 -19.29 -11.11 -19.02
CA GLY A 462 -18.83 -11.82 -20.21
C GLY A 462 -18.06 -10.93 -21.19
N THR A 463 -17.42 -11.58 -22.20
CA THR A 463 -16.55 -10.91 -23.16
C THR A 463 -17.29 -10.31 -24.37
N ALA A 464 -18.64 -10.38 -24.44
CA ALA A 464 -19.37 -9.77 -25.56
C ALA A 464 -19.11 -8.25 -25.64
N PRO A 465 -18.98 -7.66 -26.86
CA PRO A 465 -18.63 -6.25 -27.03
C PRO A 465 -19.49 -5.30 -26.18
N VAL A 466 -20.81 -5.53 -26.12
CA VAL A 466 -21.73 -4.73 -25.29
C VAL A 466 -21.37 -4.81 -23.80
N ARG A 467 -20.97 -6.00 -23.31
CA ARG A 467 -20.60 -6.19 -21.89
C ARG A 467 -19.27 -5.57 -21.56
N VAL A 468 -18.32 -5.65 -22.49
CA VAL A 468 -17.00 -5.03 -22.30
C VAL A 468 -17.09 -3.50 -22.36
N ALA A 469 -17.94 -2.94 -23.22
CA ALA A 469 -18.21 -1.49 -23.23
C ALA A 469 -18.81 -1.02 -21.88
N GLU A 470 -19.76 -1.78 -21.31
CA GLU A 470 -20.32 -1.50 -19.98
C GLU A 470 -19.25 -1.65 -18.88
N GLN A 471 -18.37 -2.64 -18.96
CA GLN A 471 -17.27 -2.82 -18.01
C GLN A 471 -16.29 -1.65 -18.06
N LEU A 472 -15.90 -1.21 -19.26
CA LEU A 472 -15.00 -0.08 -19.45
C LEU A 472 -15.61 1.22 -18.86
N ALA A 473 -16.89 1.48 -19.15
CA ALA A 473 -17.58 2.64 -18.60
C ALA A 473 -17.60 2.60 -17.06
N ARG A 474 -17.94 1.46 -16.46
CA ARG A 474 -17.93 1.28 -15.00
C ARG A 474 -16.53 1.40 -14.41
N ALA A 475 -15.50 0.90 -15.09
CA ALA A 475 -14.13 1.02 -14.61
C ALA A 475 -13.69 2.50 -14.57
N ILE A 476 -14.00 3.27 -15.61
CA ILE A 476 -13.71 4.71 -15.66
C ILE A 476 -14.45 5.46 -14.55
N GLU A 477 -15.74 5.20 -14.37
CA GLU A 477 -16.56 5.83 -13.33
C GLU A 477 -16.02 5.49 -11.93
N ARG A 478 -15.72 4.22 -11.66
CA ARG A 478 -15.17 3.77 -10.36
C ARG A 478 -13.81 4.39 -10.09
N THR A 479 -12.91 4.46 -11.09
CA THR A 479 -11.61 5.12 -10.98
C THR A 479 -11.77 6.58 -10.61
N ALA A 480 -12.72 7.29 -11.24
CA ALA A 480 -12.99 8.70 -10.91
C ALA A 480 -13.47 8.87 -9.45
N GLY A 481 -14.32 7.95 -8.94
CA GLY A 481 -14.74 7.93 -7.54
C GLY A 481 -13.57 7.70 -6.58
N LEU A 482 -12.75 6.69 -6.84
CA LEU A 482 -11.57 6.35 -6.01
C LEU A 482 -10.50 7.45 -6.02
N ARG A 483 -10.41 8.26 -7.09
CA ARG A 483 -9.50 9.40 -7.14
C ARG A 483 -9.84 10.51 -6.13
N VAL A 484 -11.05 10.54 -5.59
CA VAL A 484 -11.41 11.49 -4.52
C VAL A 484 -10.50 11.25 -3.31
N PHE A 485 -10.37 10.00 -2.86
CA PHE A 485 -9.48 9.62 -1.76
C PHE A 485 -8.02 10.01 -2.04
N SER A 486 -7.51 9.74 -3.24
CA SER A 486 -6.11 10.05 -3.59
C SER A 486 -5.80 11.56 -3.65
N ARG A 487 -6.84 12.40 -3.79
CA ARG A 487 -6.73 13.87 -3.87
C ARG A 487 -7.01 14.58 -2.56
N GLU A 488 -7.40 13.87 -1.52
CA GLU A 488 -7.50 14.47 -0.18
C GLU A 488 -6.14 15.06 0.20
N GLY A 489 -6.15 16.28 0.74
CA GLY A 489 -4.93 16.96 1.17
C GLY A 489 -4.16 16.18 2.23
N SER A 490 -2.87 16.46 2.34
CA SER A 490 -2.01 15.90 3.38
C SER A 490 -2.63 16.12 4.77
N VAL A 491 -2.45 15.16 5.66
CA VAL A 491 -2.83 15.33 7.08
C VAL A 491 -2.14 16.54 7.70
N LEU A 492 -1.01 17.00 7.14
CA LEU A 492 -0.29 18.21 7.56
C LEU A 492 -0.95 19.52 7.11
N GLU A 493 -1.85 19.48 6.14
CA GLU A 493 -2.51 20.64 5.52
C GLU A 493 -3.97 20.77 5.95
N ARG A 494 -4.51 19.78 6.68
CA ARG A 494 -5.89 19.83 7.17
C ARG A 494 -6.02 20.93 8.22
N PRO A 495 -6.98 21.87 8.09
CA PRO A 495 -7.25 22.81 9.16
C PRO A 495 -7.68 22.04 10.41
N ALA A 496 -7.17 22.44 11.59
CA ALA A 496 -7.66 21.90 12.86
C ALA A 496 -9.19 21.94 12.88
N ALA A 497 -9.84 20.82 13.19
CA ALA A 497 -11.28 20.79 13.35
C ALA A 497 -11.69 21.84 14.37
N PRO A 498 -12.78 22.63 14.13
CA PRO A 498 -13.25 23.57 15.13
C PRO A 498 -13.59 22.78 16.39
N VAL A 499 -12.94 23.12 17.50
CA VAL A 499 -13.21 22.53 18.82
C VAL A 499 -14.68 22.82 19.14
N GLY A 500 -15.53 21.79 18.95
CA GLY A 500 -16.91 21.86 19.38
C GLY A 500 -16.97 22.07 20.88
N PRO A 501 -18.00 22.77 21.41
CA PRO A 501 -18.12 22.98 22.84
C PRO A 501 -18.10 21.60 23.53
N SER A 502 -17.19 21.44 24.50
CA SER A 502 -17.05 20.23 25.32
C SER A 502 -18.43 19.80 25.81
N CYS A 503 -18.89 18.62 25.42
CA CYS A 503 -20.09 18.04 25.96
C CYS A 503 -19.81 17.68 27.44
N SER A 504 -20.03 18.64 28.34
CA SER A 504 -20.01 18.39 29.77
C SER A 504 -21.10 17.37 30.08
N ARG A 505 -20.69 16.14 30.34
CA ARG A 505 -21.62 15.11 30.91
C ARG A 505 -22.23 15.69 32.16
N PRO A 506 -23.56 15.70 32.33
CA PRO A 506 -24.18 16.13 33.57
C PRO A 506 -23.76 15.16 34.66
N SER A 507 -23.17 15.72 35.75
CA SER A 507 -22.90 15.00 36.99
C SER A 507 -24.21 14.46 37.53
N GLY A 508 -24.44 13.17 37.30
CA GLY A 508 -25.57 12.45 37.87
C GLY A 508 -25.39 12.30 39.39
N ASN A 509 -26.02 13.18 40.15
CA ASN A 509 -26.21 13.02 41.57
C ASN A 509 -27.34 12.01 41.80
N GLY A 510 -27.09 11.06 42.69
CA GLY A 510 -27.91 9.93 42.93
C GLY A 510 -29.31 10.23 43.50
N ALA A 511 -30.22 9.32 43.26
CA ALA A 511 -31.34 9.07 44.13
C ALA A 511 -31.67 7.56 44.14
N SER A 512 -31.51 6.96 45.29
CA SER A 512 -32.00 5.65 45.67
C SER A 512 -33.52 5.53 45.50
N GLY A 513 -33.99 4.40 44.99
CA GLY A 513 -35.42 4.07 44.97
C GLY A 513 -35.64 2.60 44.66
N SER A 514 -35.87 1.81 45.70
CA SER A 514 -36.28 0.40 45.74
C SER A 514 -37.66 0.18 45.13
N SER A 515 -37.89 -0.92 44.43
CA SER A 515 -38.96 -1.95 44.63
C SER A 515 -39.10 -2.79 43.37
N ALA A 516 -38.81 -4.04 43.40
CA ALA A 516 -39.65 -5.24 43.57
C ALA A 516 -40.69 -5.51 42.43
N ARG A 517 -40.58 -6.76 41.87
CA ARG A 517 -41.60 -7.61 41.19
C ARG A 517 -41.95 -7.23 39.72
N ALA A 518 -41.80 -8.10 38.79
CA ALA A 518 -42.26 -9.47 38.55
C ALA A 518 -41.40 -10.11 37.40
#